data_d8b8eaeba29c25ddbfbf9c46daafc42f
#
_entry.id   d8b8eaeba29c25ddbfbf9c46daafc42f
#
_cell.length_a   1.000
_cell.length_b   1.000
_cell.length_c   1.000
_cell.angle_alpha   90.00
_cell.angle_beta   90.00
_cell.angle_gamma   90.00
#
_symmetry.space_group_name_H-M   'P 1'
#
loop_
_entity.id
_entity.type
_entity.pdbx_description
1 polymer ?
#
loop_
_entity_poly.entity_id
_entity_poly.type
_entity_poly.pdbx_seq_one_letter_code
_entity_poly.pdbx_strand_id
1 'polypeptide(L)'
;MSLVNLAARQRMLSQRMILQTVLAASGSSSHLQAAQKSFQLFCDSQVQLRGTVNEFDAASAQLVRDTYQGPHGVGPLIEHFMQQMGTTLQCISNGESHKHSLNTLVASTDSVLEALNTATTTFDNISKGKSTLLMKELTSIVSDIQTVAREAKVVSFNAQVMAARAGQHGREFAVVANVLSGITVEIDGMSRKAIDLVARNKQAN
;
A
#
# COMPACT_ATOMS: atom_id res chain seq x y z
N MET A 1 3.91 -3.94 8.16
CA MET A 1 3.47 -4.69 6.96
C MET A 1 2.53 -3.78 6.19
N SER A 2 2.61 -3.73 4.83
CA SER A 2 1.68 -2.90 4.06
C SER A 2 0.25 -3.44 4.15
N LEU A 3 -0.76 -2.55 3.95
CA LEU A 3 -2.17 -2.94 3.98
C LEU A 3 -2.52 -3.95 2.88
N VAL A 4 -1.90 -3.80 1.71
CA VAL A 4 -2.06 -4.77 0.60
C VAL A 4 -1.56 -6.16 1.03
N ASN A 5 -0.39 -6.24 1.66
CA ASN A 5 0.14 -7.51 2.15
C ASN A 5 -0.71 -8.08 3.30
N LEU A 6 -1.27 -7.21 4.16
CA LEU A 6 -2.18 -7.63 5.21
C LEU A 6 -3.46 -8.23 4.63
N ALA A 7 -4.07 -7.58 3.64
CA ALA A 7 -5.24 -8.08 2.93
C ALA A 7 -4.95 -9.37 2.15
N ALA A 8 -3.83 -9.43 1.42
CA ALA A 8 -3.42 -10.64 0.70
C ALA A 8 -3.19 -11.83 1.63
N ARG A 9 -2.62 -11.59 2.82
CA ARG A 9 -2.41 -12.65 3.84
C ARG A 9 -3.72 -13.28 4.31
N GLN A 10 -4.84 -12.55 4.28
CA GLN A 10 -6.14 -13.10 4.68
C GLN A 10 -6.55 -14.31 3.84
N ARG A 11 -6.27 -14.29 2.55
CA ARG A 11 -6.57 -15.40 1.63
C ARG A 11 -5.78 -16.66 2.02
N MET A 12 -4.49 -16.51 2.29
CA MET A 12 -3.65 -17.62 2.73
C MET A 12 -4.11 -18.15 4.11
N LEU A 13 -4.44 -17.24 5.03
CA LEU A 13 -4.91 -17.62 6.37
C LEU A 13 -6.25 -18.35 6.31
N SER A 14 -7.21 -17.93 5.48
CA SER A 14 -8.50 -18.60 5.35
C SER A 14 -8.34 -20.05 4.90
N GLN A 15 -7.55 -20.31 3.88
CA GLN A 15 -7.28 -21.67 3.40
C GLN A 15 -6.52 -22.50 4.43
N ARG A 16 -5.50 -21.93 5.07
CA ARG A 16 -4.72 -22.60 6.10
C ARG A 16 -5.58 -22.96 7.31
N MET A 17 -6.45 -22.07 7.77
CA MET A 17 -7.35 -22.33 8.89
C MET A 17 -8.30 -23.48 8.58
N ILE A 18 -8.93 -23.48 7.41
CA ILE A 18 -9.84 -24.54 6.99
C ILE A 18 -9.12 -25.89 6.98
N LEU A 19 -7.96 -25.97 6.32
CA LEU A 19 -7.15 -27.20 6.28
C LEU A 19 -6.78 -27.69 7.69
N GLN A 20 -6.30 -26.80 8.54
CA GLN A 20 -5.93 -27.16 9.93
C GLN A 20 -7.15 -27.61 10.74
N THR A 21 -8.32 -27.00 10.51
CA THR A 21 -9.56 -27.38 11.18
C THR A 21 -10.06 -28.76 10.74
N VAL A 22 -9.95 -29.09 9.44
CA VAL A 22 -10.26 -30.43 8.91
C VAL A 22 -9.35 -31.49 9.55
N LEU A 23 -8.05 -31.21 9.65
CA LEU A 23 -7.09 -32.11 10.31
C LEU A 23 -7.32 -32.23 11.81
N ALA A 24 -7.70 -31.14 12.49
CA ALA A 24 -8.09 -31.14 13.89
C ALA A 24 -9.33 -32.00 14.16
N ALA A 25 -10.32 -31.94 13.27
CA ALA A 25 -11.53 -32.77 13.33
C ALA A 25 -11.24 -34.28 13.23
N SER A 26 -10.07 -34.65 12.67
CA SER A 26 -9.59 -36.05 12.67
C SER A 26 -8.84 -36.45 13.96
N GLY A 27 -8.87 -35.62 15.00
CA GLY A 27 -8.29 -35.92 16.31
C GLY A 27 -6.89 -35.36 16.57
N SER A 28 -6.37 -34.49 15.70
CA SER A 28 -5.03 -33.89 15.88
C SER A 28 -5.08 -32.60 16.71
N SER A 29 -4.63 -32.67 17.99
CA SER A 29 -4.58 -31.52 18.89
C SER A 29 -3.60 -30.43 18.43
N SER A 30 -2.49 -30.80 17.78
CA SER A 30 -1.52 -29.84 17.25
C SER A 30 -2.12 -28.99 16.12
N HIS A 31 -2.96 -29.58 15.26
CA HIS A 31 -3.66 -28.85 14.22
C HIS A 31 -4.78 -27.97 14.78
N LEU A 32 -5.44 -28.38 15.87
CA LEU A 32 -6.40 -27.52 16.56
C LEU A 32 -5.75 -26.22 17.08
N GLN A 33 -4.61 -26.35 17.78
CA GLN A 33 -3.87 -25.19 18.26
C GLN A 33 -3.41 -24.27 17.10
N ALA A 34 -2.92 -24.87 16.02
CA ALA A 34 -2.48 -24.13 14.84
C ALA A 34 -3.66 -23.41 14.13
N ALA A 35 -4.83 -24.05 14.06
CA ALA A 35 -6.05 -23.43 13.52
C ALA A 35 -6.52 -22.25 14.39
N GLN A 36 -6.55 -22.43 15.72
CA GLN A 36 -6.92 -21.36 16.66
C GLN A 36 -5.98 -20.16 16.56
N LYS A 37 -4.67 -20.37 16.49
CA LYS A 37 -3.68 -19.30 16.31
C LYS A 37 -3.85 -18.57 14.97
N SER A 38 -4.09 -19.30 13.90
CA SER A 38 -4.32 -18.73 12.58
C SER A 38 -5.63 -17.93 12.55
N PHE A 39 -6.68 -18.42 13.21
CA PHE A 39 -7.96 -17.73 13.35
C PHE A 39 -7.84 -16.42 14.12
N GLN A 40 -7.14 -16.41 15.25
CA GLN A 40 -6.89 -15.17 15.99
C GLN A 40 -6.17 -14.15 15.11
N LEU A 41 -5.12 -14.56 14.39
CA LEU A 41 -4.37 -13.70 13.51
C LEU A 41 -5.23 -13.16 12.35
N PHE A 42 -6.17 -13.96 11.85
CA PHE A 42 -7.15 -13.54 10.84
C PHE A 42 -8.07 -12.47 11.40
N CYS A 43 -8.66 -12.69 12.58
CA CYS A 43 -9.56 -11.74 13.24
C CYS A 43 -8.86 -10.39 13.52
N ASP A 44 -7.66 -10.42 14.11
CA ASP A 44 -6.89 -9.21 14.41
C ASP A 44 -6.59 -8.40 13.14
N SER A 45 -6.26 -9.12 12.08
CA SER A 45 -6.00 -8.48 10.78
C SER A 45 -7.26 -7.88 10.16
N GLN A 46 -8.44 -8.50 10.31
CA GLN A 46 -9.71 -7.93 9.86
C GLN A 46 -10.06 -6.65 10.61
N VAL A 47 -9.85 -6.63 11.94
CA VAL A 47 -10.04 -5.42 12.74
C VAL A 47 -9.11 -4.29 12.25
N GLN A 48 -7.84 -4.60 12.01
CA GLN A 48 -6.88 -3.63 11.49
C GLN A 48 -7.29 -3.10 10.11
N LEU A 49 -7.64 -3.97 9.16
CA LEU A 49 -8.04 -3.58 7.80
C LEU A 49 -9.26 -2.67 7.80
N ARG A 50 -10.28 -2.98 8.61
CA ARG A 50 -11.48 -2.14 8.73
C ARG A 50 -11.19 -0.81 9.44
N GLY A 51 -10.28 -0.81 10.41
CA GLY A 51 -9.88 0.40 11.15
C GLY A 51 -9.18 1.45 10.29
N THR A 52 -8.56 1.05 9.17
CA THR A 52 -7.85 1.95 8.26
C THR A 52 -8.73 3.00 7.57
N VAL A 53 -10.05 2.82 7.57
CA VAL A 53 -11.00 3.82 7.06
C VAL A 53 -10.78 5.19 7.71
N ASN A 54 -10.36 5.23 8.96
CA ASN A 54 -10.12 6.47 9.71
C ASN A 54 -8.77 7.15 9.35
N GLU A 55 -7.89 6.44 8.67
CA GLU A 55 -6.54 6.91 8.29
C GLU A 55 -6.47 7.32 6.81
N PHE A 56 -7.52 7.03 6.05
CA PHE A 56 -7.57 7.30 4.62
C PHE A 56 -8.18 8.68 4.31
N ASP A 57 -7.82 9.22 3.15
CA ASP A 57 -8.59 10.30 2.54
C ASP A 57 -10.05 9.87 2.27
N ALA A 58 -10.94 10.85 2.10
CA ALA A 58 -12.39 10.60 1.98
C ALA A 58 -12.74 9.62 0.85
N ALA A 59 -12.05 9.70 -0.29
CA ALA A 59 -12.33 8.86 -1.45
C ALA A 59 -11.88 7.41 -1.19
N SER A 60 -10.67 7.21 -0.67
CA SER A 60 -10.15 5.89 -0.29
C SER A 60 -10.97 5.25 0.83
N ALA A 61 -11.37 6.04 1.84
CA ALA A 61 -12.24 5.60 2.92
C ALA A 61 -13.62 5.14 2.40
N GLN A 62 -14.16 5.86 1.41
CA GLN A 62 -15.44 5.49 0.79
C GLN A 62 -15.34 4.17 0.03
N LEU A 63 -14.25 3.96 -0.74
CA LEU A 63 -14.01 2.69 -1.45
C LEU A 63 -13.96 1.49 -0.48
N VAL A 64 -13.32 1.64 0.68
CA VAL A 64 -13.28 0.58 1.69
C VAL A 64 -14.67 0.36 2.28
N ARG A 65 -15.42 1.41 2.62
CA ARG A 65 -16.80 1.28 3.12
C ARG A 65 -17.70 0.58 2.11
N ASP A 66 -17.67 0.96 0.83
CA ASP A 66 -18.47 0.36 -0.21
C ASP A 66 -18.11 -1.13 -0.41
N THR A 67 -16.82 -1.46 -0.35
CA THR A 67 -16.36 -2.85 -0.45
C THR A 67 -16.85 -3.73 0.70
N TYR A 68 -16.84 -3.22 1.94
CA TYR A 68 -17.23 -4.02 3.11
C TYR A 68 -18.71 -3.93 3.44
N GLN A 69 -19.36 -2.76 3.25
CA GLN A 69 -20.69 -2.44 3.75
C GLN A 69 -21.69 -2.04 2.66
N GLY A 70 -21.26 -1.90 1.40
CA GLY A 70 -22.14 -1.57 0.28
C GLY A 70 -23.20 -2.64 0.00
N PRO A 71 -24.12 -2.40 -0.95
CA PRO A 71 -25.21 -3.35 -1.28
C PRO A 71 -24.73 -4.76 -1.65
N HIS A 72 -23.52 -4.87 -2.18
CA HIS A 72 -22.81 -6.12 -2.49
C HIS A 72 -21.55 -6.26 -1.67
N GLY A 73 -21.54 -5.69 -0.46
CA GLY A 73 -20.37 -5.65 0.41
C GLY A 73 -19.96 -7.04 0.89
N VAL A 74 -18.65 -7.26 0.96
CA VAL A 74 -18.06 -8.55 1.36
C VAL A 74 -18.03 -8.75 2.88
N GLY A 75 -18.29 -7.69 3.65
CA GLY A 75 -18.23 -7.72 5.12
C GLY A 75 -19.09 -8.79 5.76
N PRO A 76 -20.39 -8.90 5.45
CA PRO A 76 -21.28 -9.90 6.03
C PRO A 76 -20.81 -11.34 5.78
N LEU A 77 -20.25 -11.61 4.59
CA LEU A 77 -19.75 -12.94 4.22
C LEU A 77 -18.48 -13.30 5.01
N ILE A 78 -17.57 -12.35 5.17
CA ILE A 78 -16.37 -12.53 6.00
C ILE A 78 -16.74 -12.73 7.47
N GLU A 79 -17.69 -11.96 8.00
CA GLU A 79 -18.19 -12.09 9.38
C GLU A 79 -18.84 -13.45 9.62
N HIS A 80 -19.69 -13.88 8.71
CA HIS A 80 -20.31 -15.20 8.78
C HIS A 80 -19.26 -16.33 8.80
N PHE A 81 -18.25 -16.23 7.92
CA PHE A 81 -17.11 -17.16 7.93
C PHE A 81 -16.37 -17.18 9.27
N MET A 82 -16.09 -15.99 9.84
CA MET A 82 -15.43 -15.90 11.16
C MET A 82 -16.28 -16.57 12.25
N GLN A 83 -17.57 -16.36 12.24
CA GLN A 83 -18.50 -16.98 13.18
C GLN A 83 -18.51 -18.51 13.01
N GLN A 84 -18.63 -19.01 11.79
CA GLN A 84 -18.59 -20.46 11.50
C GLN A 84 -17.27 -21.10 11.94
N MET A 85 -16.14 -20.44 11.64
CA MET A 85 -14.83 -20.91 12.06
C MET A 85 -14.73 -21.01 13.59
N GLY A 86 -15.12 -19.95 14.31
CA GLY A 86 -15.10 -19.92 15.76
C GLY A 86 -15.96 -21.04 16.37
N THR A 87 -17.19 -21.20 15.89
CA THR A 87 -18.10 -22.28 16.35
C THR A 87 -17.51 -23.66 16.08
N THR A 88 -16.97 -23.90 14.89
CA THR A 88 -16.38 -25.21 14.53
C THR A 88 -15.17 -25.54 15.41
N LEU A 89 -14.27 -24.59 15.63
CA LEU A 89 -13.12 -24.78 16.51
C LEU A 89 -13.53 -25.04 17.95
N GLN A 90 -14.57 -24.37 18.44
CA GLN A 90 -15.10 -24.59 19.78
C GLN A 90 -15.72 -25.99 19.95
N CYS A 91 -16.54 -26.44 18.98
CA CYS A 91 -17.09 -27.80 18.99
C CYS A 91 -16.00 -28.87 19.00
N ILE A 92 -14.96 -28.71 18.17
CA ILE A 92 -13.82 -29.65 18.14
C ILE A 92 -13.09 -29.64 19.49
N SER A 93 -12.83 -28.46 20.06
CA SER A 93 -12.14 -28.30 21.35
C SER A 93 -12.88 -28.96 22.50
N ASN A 94 -14.22 -28.89 22.49
CA ASN A 94 -15.08 -29.47 23.52
C ASN A 94 -15.38 -30.97 23.29
N GLY A 95 -14.95 -31.56 22.18
CA GLY A 95 -15.30 -32.93 21.80
C GLY A 95 -16.77 -33.09 21.39
N GLU A 96 -17.43 -31.99 20.99
CA GLU A 96 -18.83 -31.96 20.55
C GLU A 96 -18.97 -32.37 19.08
N SER A 97 -20.21 -32.66 18.65
CA SER A 97 -20.51 -32.97 17.25
C SER A 97 -20.22 -31.76 16.36
N HIS A 98 -19.24 -31.86 15.47
CA HIS A 98 -18.78 -30.78 14.60
C HIS A 98 -18.94 -31.07 13.11
N LYS A 99 -19.50 -32.23 12.73
CA LYS A 99 -19.58 -32.64 11.31
C LYS A 99 -20.38 -31.64 10.45
N HIS A 100 -21.50 -31.12 10.98
CA HIS A 100 -22.33 -30.17 10.25
C HIS A 100 -21.63 -28.82 10.09
N SER A 101 -21.08 -28.25 11.15
CA SER A 101 -20.39 -26.97 11.12
C SER A 101 -19.12 -27.03 10.24
N LEU A 102 -18.39 -28.15 10.30
CA LEU A 102 -17.23 -28.37 9.44
C LEU A 102 -17.62 -28.42 7.96
N ASN A 103 -18.67 -29.14 7.60
CA ASN A 103 -19.13 -29.21 6.22
C ASN A 103 -19.56 -27.85 5.69
N THR A 104 -20.28 -27.06 6.49
CA THR A 104 -20.70 -25.70 6.13
C THR A 104 -19.49 -24.78 5.96
N LEU A 105 -18.51 -24.88 6.87
CA LEU A 105 -17.25 -24.13 6.78
C LEU A 105 -16.47 -24.46 5.49
N VAL A 106 -16.33 -25.75 5.15
CA VAL A 106 -15.66 -26.18 3.91
C VAL A 106 -16.42 -25.70 2.67
N ALA A 107 -17.75 -25.78 2.68
CA ALA A 107 -18.59 -25.30 1.58
C ALA A 107 -18.48 -23.77 1.36
N SER A 108 -18.15 -22.98 2.39
CA SER A 108 -17.99 -21.54 2.29
C SER A 108 -16.62 -21.11 1.72
N THR A 109 -15.70 -22.04 1.47
CA THR A 109 -14.30 -21.74 1.10
C THR A 109 -14.18 -20.81 -0.11
N ASP A 110 -14.84 -21.14 -1.21
CA ASP A 110 -14.72 -20.41 -2.46
C ASP A 110 -15.32 -19.02 -2.37
N SER A 111 -16.51 -18.90 -1.76
CA SER A 111 -17.18 -17.61 -1.58
C SER A 111 -16.40 -16.66 -0.67
N VAL A 112 -15.80 -17.17 0.40
CA VAL A 112 -14.93 -16.39 1.28
C VAL A 112 -13.65 -15.98 0.57
N LEU A 113 -13.05 -16.87 -0.20
CA LEU A 113 -11.86 -16.57 -0.97
C LEU A 113 -12.12 -15.45 -1.99
N GLU A 114 -13.26 -15.47 -2.67
CA GLU A 114 -13.69 -14.42 -3.59
C GLU A 114 -13.91 -13.08 -2.86
N ALA A 115 -14.58 -13.10 -1.71
CA ALA A 115 -14.75 -11.93 -0.87
C ALA A 115 -13.42 -11.30 -0.41
N LEU A 116 -12.47 -12.14 0.00
CA LEU A 116 -11.14 -11.70 0.39
C LEU A 116 -10.30 -11.20 -0.81
N ASN A 117 -10.51 -11.75 -2.00
CA ASN A 117 -9.93 -11.23 -3.24
C ASN A 117 -10.45 -9.83 -3.55
N THR A 118 -11.76 -9.62 -3.45
CA THR A 118 -12.40 -8.32 -3.65
C THR A 118 -11.84 -7.27 -2.67
N ALA A 119 -11.77 -7.59 -1.38
CA ALA A 119 -11.16 -6.73 -0.40
C ALA A 119 -9.68 -6.42 -0.71
N THR A 120 -8.89 -7.43 -1.09
CA THR A 120 -7.47 -7.25 -1.45
C THR A 120 -7.31 -6.32 -2.65
N THR A 121 -8.14 -6.49 -3.68
CA THR A 121 -8.12 -5.65 -4.88
C THR A 121 -8.43 -4.19 -4.54
N THR A 122 -9.35 -3.92 -3.61
CA THR A 122 -9.65 -2.57 -3.15
C THR A 122 -8.42 -1.91 -2.51
N PHE A 123 -7.74 -2.59 -1.59
CA PHE A 123 -6.52 -2.05 -0.97
C PHE A 123 -5.37 -1.87 -1.97
N ASP A 124 -5.24 -2.76 -2.95
CA ASP A 124 -4.26 -2.64 -4.02
C ASP A 124 -4.54 -1.42 -4.90
N ASN A 125 -5.79 -1.20 -5.29
CA ASN A 125 -6.21 -0.03 -6.06
C ASN A 125 -5.97 1.28 -5.31
N ILE A 126 -6.27 1.33 -4.01
CA ILE A 126 -5.96 2.49 -3.16
C ILE A 126 -4.45 2.75 -3.11
N SER A 127 -3.65 1.70 -2.92
CA SER A 127 -2.18 1.81 -2.87
C SER A 127 -1.60 2.33 -4.18
N LYS A 128 -2.07 1.78 -5.31
CA LYS A 128 -1.67 2.20 -6.66
C LYS A 128 -2.10 3.65 -6.95
N GLY A 129 -3.31 4.02 -6.56
CA GLY A 129 -3.82 5.38 -6.70
C GLY A 129 -2.95 6.40 -5.95
N LYS A 130 -2.62 6.10 -4.68
CA LYS A 130 -1.73 6.95 -3.87
C LYS A 130 -0.33 7.06 -4.48
N SER A 131 0.24 5.95 -4.92
CA SER A 131 1.56 5.95 -5.58
C SER A 131 1.55 6.82 -6.84
N THR A 132 0.50 6.71 -7.65
CA THR A 132 0.35 7.52 -8.88
C THR A 132 0.25 9.02 -8.58
N LEU A 133 -0.50 9.41 -7.54
CA LEU A 133 -0.62 10.81 -7.12
C LEU A 133 0.73 11.35 -6.63
N LEU A 134 1.43 10.62 -5.77
CA LEU A 134 2.75 11.01 -5.27
C LEU A 134 3.77 11.18 -6.41
N MET A 135 3.76 10.28 -7.41
CA MET A 135 4.64 10.40 -8.57
C MET A 135 4.31 11.63 -9.43
N LYS A 136 3.01 11.97 -9.55
CA LYS A 136 2.59 13.17 -10.25
C LYS A 136 3.05 14.46 -9.54
N GLU A 137 2.88 14.52 -8.24
CA GLU A 137 3.33 15.64 -7.40
C GLU A 137 4.86 15.79 -7.47
N LEU A 138 5.59 14.68 -7.34
CA LEU A 138 7.05 14.69 -7.45
C LEU A 138 7.51 15.20 -8.81
N THR A 139 6.86 14.78 -9.90
CA THR A 139 7.18 15.27 -11.26
C THR A 139 6.94 16.78 -11.37
N SER A 140 5.86 17.29 -10.78
CA SER A 140 5.58 18.74 -10.76
C SER A 140 6.68 19.50 -10.03
N ILE A 141 7.02 19.06 -8.80
CA ILE A 141 8.07 19.69 -7.98
C ILE A 141 9.41 19.73 -8.73
N VAL A 142 9.79 18.63 -9.38
CA VAL A 142 11.04 18.56 -10.15
C VAL A 142 11.02 19.49 -11.35
N SER A 143 9.87 19.66 -12.02
CA SER A 143 9.69 20.62 -13.11
C SER A 143 9.85 22.07 -12.62
N ASP A 144 9.31 22.39 -11.45
CA ASP A 144 9.45 23.71 -10.84
C ASP A 144 10.92 24.01 -10.49
N ILE A 145 11.63 23.02 -9.89
CA ILE A 145 13.06 23.12 -9.61
C ILE A 145 13.87 23.38 -10.89
N GLN A 146 13.56 22.70 -11.99
CA GLN A 146 14.21 22.94 -13.28
C GLN A 146 13.95 24.36 -13.82
N THR A 147 12.77 24.90 -13.58
CA THR A 147 12.44 26.26 -13.99
C THR A 147 13.27 27.28 -13.20
N VAL A 148 13.33 27.14 -11.88
CA VAL A 148 14.16 27.98 -11.01
C VAL A 148 15.65 27.89 -11.40
N ALA A 149 16.15 26.68 -11.68
CA ALA A 149 17.53 26.48 -12.09
C ALA A 149 17.86 27.20 -13.43
N ARG A 150 16.92 27.19 -14.39
CA ARG A 150 17.06 27.93 -15.66
C ARG A 150 17.09 29.44 -15.44
N GLU A 151 16.23 29.97 -14.59
CA GLU A 151 16.21 31.39 -14.23
C GLU A 151 17.52 31.80 -13.54
N ALA A 152 17.98 31.01 -12.55
CA ALA A 152 19.24 31.24 -11.86
C ALA A 152 20.43 31.21 -12.85
N LYS A 153 20.41 30.34 -13.88
CA LYS A 153 21.43 30.29 -14.93
C LYS A 153 21.45 31.58 -15.75
N VAL A 154 20.30 32.14 -16.09
CA VAL A 154 20.20 33.43 -16.79
C VAL A 154 20.77 34.57 -15.94
N VAL A 155 20.42 34.61 -14.65
CA VAL A 155 20.94 35.60 -13.70
C VAL A 155 22.47 35.47 -13.57
N SER A 156 22.98 34.27 -13.45
CA SER A 156 24.42 33.98 -13.40
C SER A 156 25.15 34.46 -14.67
N PHE A 157 24.59 34.19 -15.84
CA PHE A 157 25.16 34.68 -17.11
C PHE A 157 25.17 36.20 -17.17
N ASN A 158 24.09 36.87 -16.81
CA ASN A 158 24.03 38.34 -16.77
C ASN A 158 25.05 38.90 -15.77
N ALA A 159 25.23 38.28 -14.59
CA ALA A 159 26.24 38.67 -13.63
C ALA A 159 27.68 38.53 -14.18
N GLN A 160 27.97 37.45 -14.93
CA GLN A 160 29.27 37.26 -15.60
C GLN A 160 29.54 38.37 -16.63
N VAL A 161 28.54 38.75 -17.45
CA VAL A 161 28.65 39.83 -18.40
C VAL A 161 28.92 41.16 -17.71
N MET A 162 28.21 41.45 -16.61
CA MET A 162 28.41 42.70 -15.84
C MET A 162 29.79 42.73 -15.18
N ALA A 163 30.24 41.61 -14.59
CA ALA A 163 31.56 41.48 -14.01
C ALA A 163 32.67 41.72 -15.07
N ALA A 164 32.53 41.16 -16.27
CA ALA A 164 33.47 41.37 -17.36
C ALA A 164 33.54 42.86 -17.80
N ARG A 165 32.39 43.55 -17.83
CA ARG A 165 32.33 44.99 -18.17
C ARG A 165 33.00 45.87 -17.09
N ALA A 166 32.96 45.48 -15.81
CA ALA A 166 33.60 46.17 -14.70
C ALA A 166 35.12 45.98 -14.62
N GLY A 167 35.70 45.14 -15.46
CA GLY A 167 37.14 44.90 -15.55
C GLY A 167 37.74 44.39 -14.21
N GLN A 168 38.76 45.04 -13.73
CA GLN A 168 39.44 44.59 -12.46
C GLN A 168 38.50 44.60 -11.25
N HIS A 169 37.55 45.54 -11.18
CA HIS A 169 36.59 45.67 -10.09
C HIS A 169 35.49 44.59 -10.10
N GLY A 170 35.31 43.89 -11.22
CA GLY A 170 34.31 42.83 -11.35
C GLY A 170 34.83 41.41 -11.04
N ARG A 171 36.11 41.24 -10.74
CA ARG A 171 36.72 39.90 -10.58
C ARG A 171 36.08 39.01 -9.53
N GLU A 172 35.78 39.59 -8.36
CA GLU A 172 35.13 38.85 -7.26
C GLU A 172 33.67 38.42 -7.64
N PHE A 173 32.93 39.33 -8.32
CA PHE A 173 31.62 39.03 -8.86
C PHE A 173 31.65 37.94 -9.93
N ALA A 174 32.67 37.91 -10.77
CA ALA A 174 32.81 36.86 -11.78
C ALA A 174 32.96 35.45 -11.13
N VAL A 175 33.70 35.37 -10.02
CA VAL A 175 33.86 34.12 -9.28
C VAL A 175 32.54 33.64 -8.73
N VAL A 176 31.75 34.52 -8.09
CA VAL A 176 30.41 34.17 -7.55
C VAL A 176 29.45 33.73 -8.66
N ALA A 177 29.44 34.46 -9.79
CA ALA A 177 28.62 34.11 -10.95
C ALA A 177 29.01 32.76 -11.53
N ASN A 178 30.30 32.43 -11.60
CA ASN A 178 30.75 31.11 -12.06
C ASN A 178 30.33 29.97 -11.13
N VAL A 179 30.41 30.17 -9.82
CA VAL A 179 29.93 29.20 -8.81
C VAL A 179 28.42 28.99 -8.97
N LEU A 180 27.64 30.07 -9.11
CA LEU A 180 26.19 29.97 -9.32
C LEU A 180 25.86 29.20 -10.61
N SER A 181 26.61 29.44 -11.70
CA SER A 181 26.45 28.68 -12.96
C SER A 181 26.73 27.20 -12.75
N GLY A 182 27.75 26.81 -11.99
CA GLY A 182 28.05 25.44 -11.64
C GLY A 182 26.89 24.78 -10.87
N ILE A 183 26.37 25.44 -9.83
CA ILE A 183 25.23 24.95 -9.04
C ILE A 183 23.99 24.72 -9.92
N THR A 184 23.69 25.60 -10.88
CA THR A 184 22.54 25.41 -11.77
C THR A 184 22.66 24.20 -12.68
N VAL A 185 23.88 23.87 -13.13
CA VAL A 185 24.15 22.66 -13.92
C VAL A 185 23.98 21.40 -13.07
N GLU A 186 24.41 21.42 -11.82
CA GLU A 186 24.23 20.29 -10.89
C GLU A 186 22.74 20.06 -10.60
N ILE A 187 21.98 21.12 -10.35
CA ILE A 187 20.51 21.04 -10.13
C ILE A 187 19.81 20.44 -11.34
N ASP A 188 20.14 20.87 -12.56
CA ASP A 188 19.55 20.32 -13.79
C ASP A 188 19.88 18.82 -13.93
N GLY A 189 21.12 18.43 -13.66
CA GLY A 189 21.53 17.02 -13.66
C GLY A 189 20.80 16.16 -12.64
N MET A 190 20.62 16.65 -11.40
CA MET A 190 19.85 15.95 -10.35
C MET A 190 18.38 15.85 -10.71
N SER A 191 17.79 16.91 -11.25
CA SER A 191 16.38 16.94 -11.68
C SER A 191 16.09 15.92 -12.77
N ARG A 192 16.98 15.82 -13.79
CA ARG A 192 16.85 14.77 -14.83
C ARG A 192 16.90 13.37 -14.24
N LYS A 193 17.82 13.10 -13.34
CA LYS A 193 17.90 11.79 -12.64
C LYS A 193 16.63 11.48 -11.87
N ALA A 194 16.03 12.47 -11.21
CA ALA A 194 14.78 12.30 -10.47
C ALA A 194 13.61 11.95 -11.42
N ILE A 195 13.49 12.64 -12.57
CA ILE A 195 12.48 12.32 -13.59
C ILE A 195 12.66 10.89 -14.13
N ASP A 196 13.89 10.50 -14.44
CA ASP A 196 14.18 9.15 -14.94
C ASP A 196 13.79 8.07 -13.92
N LEU A 197 14.04 8.31 -12.62
CA LEU A 197 13.63 7.40 -11.55
C LEU A 197 12.11 7.28 -11.46
N VAL A 198 11.39 8.39 -11.57
CA VAL A 198 9.91 8.40 -11.59
C VAL A 198 9.38 7.63 -12.79
N ALA A 199 9.98 7.83 -13.99
CA ALA A 199 9.57 7.13 -15.21
C ALA A 199 9.79 5.60 -15.10
N ARG A 200 10.92 5.16 -14.56
CA ARG A 200 11.21 3.73 -14.33
C ARG A 200 10.24 3.09 -13.32
N ASN A 201 9.92 3.80 -12.24
CA ASN A 201 8.97 3.30 -11.23
C ASN A 201 7.56 3.13 -11.81
N LYS A 202 7.17 3.99 -12.77
CA LYS A 202 5.88 3.90 -13.47
C LYS A 202 5.78 2.68 -14.41
N GLN A 203 6.90 2.17 -14.90
CA GLN A 203 6.94 0.97 -15.76
C GLN A 203 7.01 -0.33 -14.95
N ALA A 204 7.41 -0.26 -13.68
CA ALA A 204 7.57 -1.43 -12.81
C ALA A 204 6.31 -1.78 -12.01
N ASN A 205 5.27 -0.93 -12.00
CA ASN A 205 3.97 -1.11 -11.34
C ASN A 205 2.86 -1.34 -12.38
#